data_f2fc64fc56e223081e09d1f8222f41d6
#
_entry.id   f2fc64fc56e223081e09d1f8222f41d6
#
_cell.length_a   1.000
_cell.length_b   1.000
_cell.length_c   1.000
_cell.angle_alpha   90.00
_cell.angle_beta   90.00
_cell.angle_gamma   90.00
#
_symmetry.space_group_name_H-M   'P 1'
#
loop_
_entity.id
_entity.type
_entity.pdbx_description
1 polymer ?
#
loop_
_entity_poly.entity_id
_entity_poly.type
_entity_poly.pdbx_seq_one_letter_code
_entity_poly.pdbx_strand_id
1 'polypeptide(L)'
;RLINLPLIVYWMIVADFRTIRNSYLVFGQKSLCGGKTMMSLKTFIANYIYLYFRRQKLEQYEASCKRSNQDYIFFISTLWSHENCVASTNVFRSEYMLYCHNHPKILFEGGFLIKDKNRQGEVYERLRLKGHIPISAYIDNTKKSLIVFNTPSCWDCHGWKLGEFLAMGKAIISTPITNELPYPLIHRQNIYIINSKEELYKAVDLLIEDHALRTSLEENAKAYYREYVAPEK
;
A
#
# COMPACT_ATOMS: atom_id res chain seq x y z
N ARG A 1 -33.95 -0.47 19.51
CA ARG A 1 -34.14 -0.70 18.03
C ARG A 1 -32.98 -1.52 17.49
N LEU A 2 -32.95 -2.83 17.85
CA LEU A 2 -31.91 -3.81 17.45
C LEU A 2 -32.46 -4.89 16.50
N ILE A 3 -33.52 -4.57 15.73
CA ILE A 3 -34.34 -5.60 15.06
C ILE A 3 -33.91 -5.92 13.62
N ASN A 4 -32.97 -5.15 13.03
CA ASN A 4 -32.65 -5.34 11.60
C ASN A 4 -31.22 -5.83 11.27
N LEU A 5 -30.35 -6.05 12.25
CA LEU A 5 -29.02 -6.57 11.99
C LEU A 5 -28.99 -7.97 11.37
N PRO A 6 -29.79 -8.96 11.86
CA PRO A 6 -29.83 -10.29 11.28
C PRO A 6 -30.39 -10.33 9.86
N LEU A 7 -31.36 -9.50 9.52
CA LEU A 7 -31.94 -9.45 8.18
C LEU A 7 -31.04 -8.85 7.15
N ILE A 8 -30.33 -7.77 7.50
CA ILE A 8 -29.32 -7.15 6.61
C ILE A 8 -28.17 -8.13 6.35
N VAL A 9 -27.66 -8.80 7.39
CA VAL A 9 -26.63 -9.83 7.26
C VAL A 9 -27.14 -11.02 6.44
N TYR A 10 -28.38 -11.44 6.62
CA TYR A 10 -29.00 -12.51 5.84
C TYR A 10 -29.11 -12.14 4.36
N TRP A 11 -29.62 -10.95 4.01
CA TRP A 11 -29.73 -10.49 2.63
C TRP A 11 -28.34 -10.28 1.97
N MET A 12 -27.36 -9.77 2.70
CA MET A 12 -25.99 -9.63 2.21
C MET A 12 -25.35 -11.00 1.95
N ILE A 13 -25.61 -11.98 2.82
CA ILE A 13 -25.12 -13.36 2.63
C ILE A 13 -25.81 -14.02 1.43
N VAL A 14 -27.11 -13.82 1.26
CA VAL A 14 -27.88 -14.41 0.15
C VAL A 14 -27.53 -13.76 -1.20
N ALA A 15 -27.38 -12.44 -1.25
CA ALA A 15 -26.98 -11.72 -2.46
C ALA A 15 -25.58 -12.12 -2.94
N ASP A 16 -24.66 -12.39 -2.00
CA ASP A 16 -23.26 -12.71 -2.29
C ASP A 16 -22.95 -14.22 -2.23
N PHE A 17 -23.94 -15.06 -1.93
CA PHE A 17 -23.73 -16.51 -1.73
C PHE A 17 -23.16 -17.21 -2.96
N ARG A 18 -23.52 -16.78 -4.17
CA ARG A 18 -22.93 -17.29 -5.41
C ARG A 18 -21.44 -16.91 -5.51
N THR A 19 -21.12 -15.68 -5.18
CA THR A 19 -19.72 -15.17 -5.18
C THR A 19 -18.89 -15.87 -4.11
N ILE A 20 -19.44 -16.04 -2.90
CA ILE A 20 -18.80 -16.77 -1.80
C ILE A 20 -18.58 -18.24 -2.18
N ARG A 21 -19.58 -18.90 -2.74
CA ARG A 21 -19.50 -20.30 -3.19
C ARG A 21 -18.48 -20.46 -4.30
N ASN A 22 -18.51 -19.58 -5.30
CA ASN A 22 -17.57 -19.64 -6.42
C ASN A 22 -16.12 -19.34 -5.97
N SER A 23 -15.95 -18.35 -5.09
CA SER A 23 -14.64 -18.06 -4.49
C SER A 23 -14.12 -19.23 -3.65
N TYR A 24 -15.00 -19.87 -2.87
CA TYR A 24 -14.63 -21.08 -2.12
C TYR A 24 -14.24 -22.24 -3.05
N LEU A 25 -14.99 -22.48 -4.14
CA LEU A 25 -14.69 -23.53 -5.10
C LEU A 25 -13.36 -23.24 -5.85
N VAL A 26 -13.09 -21.98 -6.18
CA VAL A 26 -11.87 -21.59 -6.90
C VAL A 26 -10.65 -21.57 -5.98
N PHE A 27 -10.75 -20.97 -4.80
CA PHE A 27 -9.61 -20.79 -3.89
C PHE A 27 -9.47 -21.93 -2.88
N GLY A 28 -10.57 -22.50 -2.43
CA GLY A 28 -10.59 -23.64 -1.50
C GLY A 28 -10.07 -24.94 -2.16
N GLN A 29 -10.39 -25.17 -3.44
CA GLN A 29 -9.92 -26.35 -4.17
C GLN A 29 -8.46 -26.24 -4.65
N LYS A 30 -7.99 -25.03 -5.02
CA LYS A 30 -6.58 -24.82 -5.40
C LYS A 30 -5.59 -25.05 -4.25
N SER A 31 -6.05 -25.03 -2.99
CA SER A 31 -5.23 -25.41 -1.83
C SER A 31 -4.89 -26.91 -1.78
N LEU A 32 -5.52 -27.76 -2.61
CA LEU A 32 -5.28 -29.19 -2.68
C LEU A 32 -3.96 -29.57 -3.37
N CYS A 33 -3.38 -28.70 -4.20
CA CYS A 33 -2.12 -28.99 -4.91
C CYS A 33 -0.86 -28.77 -4.07
N GLY A 34 -0.98 -28.27 -2.82
CA GLY A 34 0.18 -27.93 -1.98
C GLY A 34 0.21 -28.57 -0.59
N GLY A 35 -0.51 -29.66 -0.33
CA GLY A 35 -0.42 -30.41 0.94
C GLY A 35 -0.89 -29.66 2.21
N LYS A 36 -1.57 -28.54 2.08
CA LYS A 36 -2.17 -27.81 3.22
C LYS A 36 -3.61 -28.24 3.42
N THR A 37 -3.98 -28.50 4.66
CA THR A 37 -5.36 -28.82 5.09
C THR A 37 -6.34 -27.81 4.54
N MET A 38 -7.36 -28.27 3.86
CA MET A 38 -8.45 -27.46 3.32
C MET A 38 -9.14 -26.66 4.45
N MET A 39 -9.22 -25.36 4.30
CA MET A 39 -9.95 -24.52 5.26
C MET A 39 -11.41 -24.92 5.27
N SER A 40 -11.99 -25.15 6.46
CA SER A 40 -13.40 -25.51 6.56
C SER A 40 -14.27 -24.39 6.01
N LEU A 41 -15.43 -24.72 5.41
CA LEU A 41 -16.39 -23.74 4.91
C LEU A 41 -16.79 -22.75 6.01
N LYS A 42 -16.95 -23.22 7.25
CA LYS A 42 -17.25 -22.37 8.42
C LYS A 42 -16.16 -21.33 8.65
N THR A 43 -14.89 -21.73 8.61
CA THR A 43 -13.74 -20.81 8.77
C THR A 43 -13.65 -19.82 7.61
N PHE A 44 -13.92 -20.29 6.38
CA PHE A 44 -13.96 -19.43 5.20
C PHE A 44 -15.04 -18.36 5.32
N ILE A 45 -16.27 -18.72 5.67
CA ILE A 45 -17.39 -17.78 5.87
C ILE A 45 -17.08 -16.80 7.01
N ALA A 46 -16.56 -17.29 8.13
CA ALA A 46 -16.18 -16.43 9.26
C ALA A 46 -15.12 -15.39 8.86
N ASN A 47 -14.09 -15.83 8.13
CA ASN A 47 -13.05 -14.94 7.61
C ASN A 47 -13.60 -13.95 6.58
N TYR A 48 -14.50 -14.38 5.70
CA TYR A 48 -15.14 -13.50 4.73
C TYR A 48 -15.94 -12.39 5.41
N ILE A 49 -16.80 -12.76 6.38
CA ILE A 49 -17.59 -11.80 7.17
C ILE A 49 -16.65 -10.83 7.90
N TYR A 50 -15.62 -11.34 8.57
CA TYR A 50 -14.63 -10.54 9.27
C TYR A 50 -13.95 -9.53 8.34
N LEU A 51 -13.48 -9.97 7.17
CA LEU A 51 -12.84 -9.11 6.18
C LEU A 51 -13.82 -8.10 5.59
N TYR A 52 -15.06 -8.52 5.31
CA TYR A 52 -16.10 -7.65 4.76
C TYR A 52 -16.38 -6.43 5.66
N PHE A 53 -16.51 -6.65 6.97
CA PHE A 53 -16.74 -5.55 7.91
C PHE A 53 -15.50 -4.72 8.24
N ARG A 54 -14.31 -5.23 7.97
CA ARG A 54 -13.05 -4.52 8.22
C ARG A 54 -12.43 -3.89 6.98
N ARG A 55 -12.89 -4.25 5.80
CA ARG A 55 -12.39 -3.63 4.57
C ARG A 55 -12.69 -2.14 4.56
N GLN A 56 -11.72 -1.38 4.10
CA GLN A 56 -11.90 0.04 3.88
C GLN A 56 -12.70 0.25 2.58
N LYS A 57 -13.53 1.29 2.58
CA LYS A 57 -14.27 1.67 1.39
C LYS A 57 -13.36 2.44 0.43
N LEU A 58 -13.58 2.29 -0.86
CA LEU A 58 -12.81 2.96 -1.91
C LEU A 58 -12.83 4.48 -1.73
N GLU A 59 -13.99 5.03 -1.37
CA GLU A 59 -14.19 6.46 -1.14
C GLU A 59 -13.24 7.01 -0.06
N GLN A 60 -12.81 6.18 0.91
CA GLN A 60 -11.85 6.59 1.93
C GLN A 60 -10.48 6.87 1.34
N TYR A 61 -10.07 6.14 0.29
CA TYR A 61 -8.82 6.41 -0.43
C TYR A 61 -8.96 7.62 -1.36
N GLU A 62 -10.09 7.75 -2.04
CA GLU A 62 -10.33 8.79 -3.05
C GLU A 62 -10.62 10.18 -2.46
N ALA A 63 -11.15 10.23 -1.25
CA ALA A 63 -11.50 11.49 -0.58
C ALA A 63 -10.26 12.39 -0.40
N SER A 64 -10.43 13.68 -0.68
CA SER A 64 -9.39 14.68 -0.43
C SER A 64 -9.07 14.81 1.07
N CYS A 65 -7.84 15.13 1.38
CA CYS A 65 -7.39 15.44 2.74
C CYS A 65 -6.66 16.79 2.73
N LYS A 66 -6.79 17.56 3.80
CA LYS A 66 -5.95 18.75 3.99
C LYS A 66 -4.50 18.29 4.19
N ARG A 67 -3.58 18.89 3.44
CA ARG A 67 -2.15 18.67 3.61
C ARG A 67 -1.71 19.14 5.00
N SER A 68 -0.64 18.54 5.49
CA SER A 68 0.06 19.07 6.68
C SER A 68 0.64 20.45 6.34
N ASN A 69 0.68 21.34 7.32
CA ASN A 69 1.39 22.62 7.19
C ASN A 69 2.92 22.46 7.29
N GLN A 70 3.39 21.27 7.63
CA GLN A 70 4.80 20.89 7.72
C GLN A 70 5.14 19.91 6.58
N ASP A 71 6.41 19.83 6.23
CA ASP A 71 6.92 18.85 5.28
C ASP A 71 6.86 17.44 5.91
N TYR A 72 5.63 16.91 5.97
CA TYR A 72 5.33 15.62 6.60
C TYR A 72 5.45 14.48 5.60
N ILE A 73 6.17 13.45 5.97
CA ILE A 73 6.31 12.21 5.19
C ILE A 73 5.98 11.01 6.08
N PHE A 74 5.07 10.17 5.59
CA PHE A 74 4.65 8.95 6.25
C PHE A 74 4.96 7.73 5.39
N PHE A 75 5.64 6.75 5.96
CA PHE A 75 5.89 5.49 5.26
C PHE A 75 6.02 4.31 6.22
N ILE A 76 5.15 3.32 6.07
CA ILE A 76 5.25 2.04 6.79
C ILE A 76 5.33 0.89 5.81
N SER A 77 6.06 -0.15 6.16
CA SER A 77 6.14 -1.36 5.33
C SER A 77 6.46 -2.59 6.17
N THR A 78 6.12 -3.77 5.66
CA THR A 78 6.62 -5.02 6.23
C THR A 78 8.06 -5.22 5.79
N LEU A 79 8.92 -5.63 6.72
CA LEU A 79 10.25 -6.12 6.39
C LEU A 79 10.12 -7.53 5.82
N TRP A 80 10.54 -7.71 4.57
CA TRP A 80 10.45 -9.00 3.89
C TRP A 80 11.65 -9.88 4.22
N SER A 81 11.39 -11.18 4.43
CA SER A 81 12.44 -12.20 4.61
C SER A 81 12.81 -12.93 3.32
N HIS A 82 12.06 -12.70 2.24
CA HIS A 82 12.31 -13.37 0.97
C HIS A 82 13.59 -12.83 0.31
N GLU A 83 14.45 -13.73 -0.19
CA GLU A 83 15.78 -13.38 -0.69
C GLU A 83 15.79 -12.28 -1.75
N ASN A 84 14.88 -12.34 -2.73
CA ASN A 84 14.79 -11.30 -3.76
C ASN A 84 14.33 -9.94 -3.25
N CYS A 85 13.73 -9.87 -2.05
CA CYS A 85 13.34 -8.60 -1.42
C CYS A 85 14.42 -8.06 -0.47
N VAL A 86 15.25 -8.94 0.09
CA VAL A 86 16.30 -8.54 1.05
C VAL A 86 17.35 -7.68 0.36
N ALA A 87 17.79 -8.07 -0.83
CA ALA A 87 18.88 -7.40 -1.55
C ALA A 87 18.46 -6.09 -2.26
N SER A 88 17.16 -5.88 -2.49
CA SER A 88 16.69 -4.71 -3.24
C SER A 88 15.58 -3.96 -2.52
N THR A 89 14.40 -4.54 -2.42
CA THR A 89 13.19 -3.90 -1.85
C THR A 89 13.39 -3.36 -0.44
N ASN A 90 13.96 -4.17 0.47
CA ASN A 90 14.21 -3.74 1.85
C ASN A 90 15.29 -2.66 1.91
N VAL A 91 16.32 -2.76 1.08
CA VAL A 91 17.41 -1.78 1.03
C VAL A 91 16.87 -0.41 0.62
N PHE A 92 16.15 -0.31 -0.50
CA PHE A 92 15.59 0.98 -0.94
C PHE A 92 14.60 1.55 0.06
N ARG A 93 13.76 0.71 0.70
CA ARG A 93 12.82 1.15 1.73
C ARG A 93 13.54 1.68 2.97
N SER A 94 14.59 1.00 3.43
CA SER A 94 15.38 1.48 4.57
C SER A 94 16.11 2.77 4.27
N GLU A 95 16.70 2.91 3.08
CA GLU A 95 17.35 4.14 2.64
C GLU A 95 16.38 5.32 2.59
N TYR A 96 15.17 5.10 2.04
CA TYR A 96 14.12 6.12 2.03
C TYR A 96 13.75 6.57 3.46
N MET A 97 13.51 5.61 4.36
CA MET A 97 13.16 5.91 5.75
C MET A 97 14.28 6.66 6.47
N LEU A 98 15.54 6.19 6.32
CA LEU A 98 16.70 6.81 6.95
C LEU A 98 16.93 8.23 6.42
N TYR A 99 16.83 8.39 5.11
CA TYR A 99 17.01 9.70 4.50
C TYR A 99 15.96 10.70 5.00
N CYS A 100 14.67 10.33 4.96
CA CYS A 100 13.59 11.17 5.44
C CYS A 100 13.70 11.46 6.95
N HIS A 101 14.12 10.46 7.75
CA HIS A 101 14.27 10.62 9.19
C HIS A 101 15.38 11.62 9.57
N ASN A 102 16.47 11.63 8.81
CA ASN A 102 17.63 12.49 9.07
C ASN A 102 17.54 13.85 8.35
N HIS A 103 16.55 14.05 7.50
CA HIS A 103 16.42 15.28 6.71
C HIS A 103 15.92 16.44 7.58
N PRO A 104 16.59 17.62 7.59
CA PRO A 104 16.31 18.70 8.55
C PRO A 104 14.93 19.36 8.37
N LYS A 105 14.35 19.30 7.16
CA LYS A 105 13.05 19.91 6.86
C LYS A 105 11.87 18.93 7.01
N ILE A 106 12.12 17.60 7.09
CA ILE A 106 11.09 16.59 7.05
C ILE A 106 10.67 16.18 8.46
N LEU A 107 9.37 16.18 8.71
CA LEU A 107 8.77 15.47 9.82
C LEU A 107 8.43 14.05 9.35
N PHE A 108 9.30 13.09 9.66
CA PHE A 108 9.11 11.69 9.25
C PHE A 108 8.39 10.88 10.33
N GLU A 109 7.37 10.13 9.92
CA GLU A 109 6.68 9.14 10.72
C GLU A 109 6.61 7.82 9.96
N GLY A 110 6.98 6.71 10.59
CA GLY A 110 6.88 5.41 9.96
C GLY A 110 7.90 4.40 10.45
N GLY A 111 8.09 3.36 9.64
CA GLY A 111 9.01 2.27 9.97
C GLY A 111 8.61 0.92 9.40
N PHE A 112 9.38 -0.10 9.77
CA PHE A 112 9.12 -1.47 9.39
C PHE A 112 8.29 -2.23 10.43
N LEU A 113 7.24 -2.91 9.96
CA LEU A 113 6.63 -3.99 10.70
C LEU A 113 7.55 -5.22 10.60
N ILE A 114 8.27 -5.51 11.69
CA ILE A 114 9.21 -6.62 11.76
C ILE A 114 8.55 -7.76 12.54
N LYS A 115 8.37 -8.92 11.89
CA LYS A 115 7.95 -10.14 12.57
C LYS A 115 9.16 -10.76 13.27
N ASP A 116 8.99 -11.26 14.49
CA ASP A 116 10.09 -11.75 15.36
C ASP A 116 11.03 -12.77 14.72
N LYS A 117 10.57 -13.47 13.68
CA LYS A 117 11.37 -14.42 12.90
C LYS A 117 12.33 -13.76 11.89
N ASN A 118 12.18 -12.45 11.62
CA ASN A 118 12.90 -11.76 10.54
C ASN A 118 13.96 -10.81 11.11
N ARG A 119 14.90 -11.31 11.89
CA ARG A 119 16.04 -10.52 12.38
C ARG A 119 17.04 -10.33 11.24
N GLN A 120 17.07 -9.13 10.64
CA GLN A 120 17.94 -8.79 9.50
C GLN A 120 19.01 -7.73 9.82
N GLY A 121 19.33 -7.52 11.10
CA GLY A 121 20.39 -6.61 11.52
C GLY A 121 19.92 -5.30 12.18
N GLU A 122 20.87 -4.58 12.78
CA GLU A 122 20.59 -3.40 13.63
C GLU A 122 19.92 -2.24 12.87
N VAL A 123 20.24 -2.04 11.59
CA VAL A 123 19.66 -0.95 10.80
C VAL A 123 18.14 -1.06 10.73
N TYR A 124 17.64 -2.27 10.51
CA TYR A 124 16.19 -2.51 10.44
C TYR A 124 15.53 -2.43 11.82
N GLU A 125 16.23 -2.82 12.88
CA GLU A 125 15.73 -2.66 14.26
C GLU A 125 15.56 -1.20 14.65
N ARG A 126 16.45 -0.31 14.24
CA ARG A 126 16.31 1.14 14.45
C ARG A 126 15.08 1.71 13.74
N LEU A 127 14.70 1.12 12.62
CA LEU A 127 13.53 1.49 11.82
C LEU A 127 12.27 0.70 12.20
N ARG A 128 12.31 -0.05 13.30
CA ARG A 128 11.14 -0.81 13.77
C ARG A 128 9.97 0.11 14.11
N LEU A 129 8.82 -0.19 13.55
CA LEU A 129 7.58 0.50 13.86
C LEU A 129 7.20 0.27 15.34
N LYS A 130 6.97 1.35 16.08
CA LYS A 130 6.53 1.31 17.47
C LYS A 130 5.01 1.18 17.53
N GLY A 131 4.52 -0.04 17.65
CA GLY A 131 3.10 -0.29 17.83
C GLY A 131 2.31 -0.57 16.55
N HIS A 132 1.02 -0.79 16.71
CA HIS A 132 0.07 -1.07 15.63
C HIS A 132 -0.54 0.24 15.11
N ILE A 133 -0.50 0.44 13.81
CA ILE A 133 -1.18 1.56 13.14
C ILE A 133 -2.51 1.04 12.56
N PRO A 134 -3.66 1.55 13.03
CA PRO A 134 -4.96 1.24 12.44
C PRO A 134 -5.00 1.64 10.95
N ILE A 135 -5.77 0.91 10.15
CA ILE A 135 -5.85 1.17 8.71
C ILE A 135 -6.40 2.57 8.38
N SER A 136 -7.32 3.10 9.20
CA SER A 136 -7.78 4.49 9.04
C SER A 136 -6.66 5.50 9.23
N ALA A 137 -5.85 5.34 10.29
CA ALA A 137 -4.68 6.19 10.52
C ALA A 137 -3.63 6.04 9.42
N TYR A 138 -3.43 4.83 8.87
CA TYR A 138 -2.58 4.60 7.71
C TYR A 138 -3.04 5.42 6.50
N ILE A 139 -4.33 5.37 6.18
CA ILE A 139 -4.92 6.12 5.06
C ILE A 139 -4.77 7.63 5.29
N ASP A 140 -5.13 8.11 6.47
CA ASP A 140 -5.08 9.53 6.81
C ASP A 140 -3.65 10.08 6.79
N ASN A 141 -2.69 9.35 7.37
CA ASN A 141 -1.29 9.75 7.39
C ASN A 141 -0.66 9.68 5.99
N THR A 142 -1.01 8.65 5.19
CA THR A 142 -0.56 8.56 3.78
C THR A 142 -1.07 9.75 2.97
N LYS A 143 -2.32 10.15 3.15
CA LYS A 143 -2.89 11.33 2.47
C LYS A 143 -2.22 12.64 2.87
N LYS A 144 -1.88 12.81 4.15
CA LYS A 144 -1.16 13.98 4.66
C LYS A 144 0.29 14.04 4.19
N SER A 145 0.89 12.89 3.89
CA SER A 145 2.27 12.79 3.42
C SER A 145 2.48 13.59 2.14
N LEU A 146 3.57 14.36 2.04
CA LEU A 146 3.90 15.13 0.83
C LEU A 146 4.15 14.21 -0.37
N ILE A 147 4.99 13.21 -0.14
CA ILE A 147 5.41 12.23 -1.13
C ILE A 147 5.26 10.83 -0.54
N VAL A 148 5.15 9.85 -1.38
CA VAL A 148 5.09 8.44 -0.99
C VAL A 148 6.11 7.63 -1.77
N PHE A 149 6.55 6.52 -1.20
CA PHE A 149 7.55 5.65 -1.81
C PHE A 149 6.99 4.28 -2.15
N ASN A 150 7.16 3.87 -3.40
CA ASN A 150 6.77 2.57 -3.91
C ASN A 150 7.98 1.73 -4.30
N THR A 151 7.89 0.45 -4.07
CA THR A 151 8.79 -0.58 -4.61
C THR A 151 7.96 -1.78 -5.01
N PRO A 152 8.36 -2.53 -6.03
CA PRO A 152 7.81 -3.86 -6.25
C PRO A 152 7.89 -4.71 -4.99
N SER A 153 7.02 -5.70 -4.90
CA SER A 153 6.99 -6.72 -3.86
C SER A 153 7.82 -7.94 -4.30
N CYS A 154 7.63 -9.09 -3.63
CA CYS A 154 8.29 -10.34 -4.02
C CYS A 154 7.96 -10.68 -5.48
N TRP A 155 8.97 -11.16 -6.22
CA TRP A 155 8.86 -11.53 -7.64
C TRP A 155 8.40 -10.36 -8.53
N ASP A 156 8.84 -9.15 -8.22
CA ASP A 156 8.51 -7.91 -8.91
C ASP A 156 6.99 -7.63 -9.04
N CYS A 157 6.18 -8.32 -8.23
CA CYS A 157 4.74 -8.10 -8.21
C CYS A 157 4.40 -6.67 -7.83
N HIS A 158 3.38 -6.11 -8.48
CA HIS A 158 2.81 -4.84 -8.05
C HIS A 158 2.28 -4.96 -6.62
N GLY A 159 2.79 -4.10 -5.73
CA GLY A 159 2.23 -3.99 -4.40
C GLY A 159 0.89 -3.23 -4.47
N TRP A 160 -0.10 -3.63 -3.68
CA TRP A 160 -1.36 -2.89 -3.54
C TRP A 160 -1.19 -1.42 -3.17
N LYS A 161 -0.08 -1.04 -2.52
CA LYS A 161 0.27 0.34 -2.23
C LYS A 161 0.33 1.24 -3.46
N LEU A 162 0.78 0.72 -4.61
CA LEU A 162 0.79 1.51 -5.83
C LEU A 162 -0.63 1.96 -6.21
N GLY A 163 -1.59 1.03 -6.19
CA GLY A 163 -3.00 1.35 -6.45
C GLY A 163 -3.59 2.31 -5.42
N GLU A 164 -3.27 2.12 -4.12
CA GLU A 164 -3.69 3.04 -3.05
C GLU A 164 -3.12 4.46 -3.25
N PHE A 165 -1.84 4.57 -3.59
CA PHE A 165 -1.18 5.87 -3.81
C PHE A 165 -1.74 6.60 -5.03
N LEU A 166 -2.01 5.87 -6.11
CA LEU A 166 -2.68 6.40 -7.29
C LEU A 166 -4.11 6.86 -6.96
N ALA A 167 -4.87 6.05 -6.20
CA ALA A 167 -6.21 6.41 -5.76
C ALA A 167 -6.24 7.65 -4.87
N MET A 168 -5.23 7.84 -4.03
CA MET A 168 -5.07 9.03 -3.20
C MET A 168 -4.54 10.26 -3.96
N GLY A 169 -4.05 10.08 -5.19
CA GLY A 169 -3.42 11.14 -5.98
C GLY A 169 -2.15 11.65 -5.32
N LYS A 170 -1.20 10.76 -5.01
CA LYS A 170 0.06 11.11 -4.36
C LYS A 170 1.19 11.29 -5.37
N ALA A 171 2.12 12.18 -5.07
CA ALA A 171 3.41 12.20 -5.76
C ALA A 171 4.22 10.96 -5.33
N ILE A 172 4.42 10.03 -6.27
CA ILE A 172 4.99 8.71 -6.04
C ILE A 172 6.44 8.69 -6.51
N ILE A 173 7.40 8.46 -5.62
CA ILE A 173 8.76 8.02 -5.97
C ILE A 173 8.73 6.50 -6.02
N SER A 174 9.30 5.88 -7.06
CA SER A 174 9.32 4.42 -7.21
C SER A 174 10.64 3.92 -7.79
N THR A 175 11.09 2.76 -7.34
CA THR A 175 12.02 1.95 -8.12
C THR A 175 11.34 1.46 -9.40
N PRO A 176 12.09 0.99 -10.43
CA PRO A 176 11.50 0.55 -11.68
C PRO A 176 10.37 -0.47 -11.48
N ILE A 177 9.35 -0.34 -12.30
CA ILE A 177 8.21 -1.26 -12.37
C ILE A 177 8.37 -2.08 -13.62
N THR A 178 8.64 -3.37 -13.47
CA THR A 178 8.99 -4.28 -14.57
C THR A 178 7.80 -5.06 -15.12
N ASN A 179 6.80 -5.33 -14.27
CA ASN A 179 5.58 -6.02 -14.69
C ASN A 179 4.64 -5.05 -15.43
N GLU A 180 3.90 -5.61 -16.39
CA GLU A 180 2.94 -4.85 -17.18
C GLU A 180 1.83 -4.22 -16.35
N LEU A 181 1.48 -3.00 -16.69
CA LEU A 181 0.34 -2.25 -16.19
C LEU A 181 -0.67 -2.08 -17.33
N PRO A 182 -1.94 -1.80 -17.05
CA PRO A 182 -2.94 -1.51 -18.09
C PRO A 182 -2.47 -0.42 -19.06
N TYR A 183 -1.74 0.56 -18.55
CA TYR A 183 -1.02 1.59 -19.29
C TYR A 183 0.29 1.92 -18.58
N PRO A 184 1.38 2.27 -19.28
CA PRO A 184 2.66 2.54 -18.64
C PRO A 184 2.62 3.81 -17.77
N LEU A 185 3.22 3.73 -16.58
CA LEU A 185 3.52 4.90 -15.76
C LEU A 185 4.78 5.57 -16.28
N ILE A 186 4.70 6.88 -16.53
CA ILE A 186 5.76 7.66 -17.21
C ILE A 186 6.50 8.51 -16.19
N HIS A 187 7.85 8.36 -16.16
CA HIS A 187 8.74 9.14 -15.31
C HIS A 187 8.52 10.66 -15.47
N ARG A 188 8.43 11.37 -14.32
CA ARG A 188 8.17 12.82 -14.22
C ARG A 188 6.81 13.29 -14.78
N GLN A 189 5.97 12.38 -15.23
CA GLN A 189 4.62 12.69 -15.66
C GLN A 189 3.59 12.26 -14.58
N ASN A 190 3.52 10.98 -14.25
CA ASN A 190 2.58 10.45 -13.25
C ASN A 190 3.25 9.65 -12.13
N ILE A 191 4.57 9.43 -12.24
CA ILE A 191 5.41 8.78 -11.25
C ILE A 191 6.85 9.32 -11.37
N TYR A 192 7.63 9.30 -10.30
CA TYR A 192 9.06 9.63 -10.32
C TYR A 192 9.87 8.36 -10.13
N ILE A 193 10.52 7.86 -11.18
CA ILE A 193 11.29 6.60 -11.16
C ILE A 193 12.74 6.90 -10.79
N ILE A 194 13.32 6.08 -9.90
CA ILE A 194 14.71 6.14 -9.45
C ILE A 194 15.38 4.77 -9.60
N ASN A 195 16.67 4.76 -9.92
CA ASN A 195 17.44 3.54 -10.14
C ASN A 195 18.56 3.35 -9.11
N SER A 196 18.91 4.38 -8.35
CA SER A 196 19.95 4.34 -7.33
C SER A 196 19.52 5.06 -6.04
N LYS A 197 20.32 4.88 -4.97
CA LYS A 197 20.10 5.57 -3.70
C LYS A 197 20.33 7.08 -3.83
N GLU A 198 21.32 7.47 -4.62
CA GLU A 198 21.63 8.87 -4.88
C GLU A 198 20.52 9.56 -5.64
N GLU A 199 19.88 8.86 -6.59
CA GLU A 199 18.67 9.35 -7.26
C GLU A 199 17.49 9.46 -6.32
N LEU A 200 17.35 8.51 -5.37
CA LEU A 200 16.31 8.55 -4.33
C LEU A 200 16.43 9.82 -3.50
N TYR A 201 17.63 10.14 -3.01
CA TYR A 201 17.85 11.33 -2.18
C TYR A 201 17.53 12.60 -2.94
N LYS A 202 18.06 12.72 -4.18
CA LYS A 202 17.75 13.85 -5.06
C LYS A 202 16.25 13.97 -5.38
N ALA A 203 15.55 12.85 -5.56
CA ALA A 203 14.13 12.85 -5.83
C ALA A 203 13.31 13.33 -4.61
N VAL A 204 13.71 12.95 -3.40
CA VAL A 204 13.08 13.44 -2.17
C VAL A 204 13.26 14.95 -2.06
N ASP A 205 14.49 15.45 -2.18
CA ASP A 205 14.81 16.89 -2.09
C ASP A 205 14.04 17.69 -3.15
N LEU A 206 14.11 17.23 -4.39
CA LEU A 206 13.43 17.88 -5.51
C LEU A 206 11.93 17.99 -5.28
N LEU A 207 11.28 16.89 -4.86
CA LEU A 207 9.82 16.88 -4.68
C LEU A 207 9.36 17.60 -3.41
N ILE A 208 10.24 17.87 -2.45
CA ILE A 208 9.96 18.76 -1.33
C ILE A 208 9.98 20.21 -1.81
N GLU A 209 10.99 20.59 -2.60
CA GLU A 209 11.23 21.97 -3.01
C GLU A 209 10.38 22.38 -4.23
N ASP A 210 10.30 21.53 -5.24
CA ASP A 210 9.53 21.81 -6.47
C ASP A 210 8.04 21.47 -6.28
N HIS A 211 7.30 22.46 -5.78
CA HIS A 211 5.86 22.34 -5.56
C HIS A 211 5.09 22.13 -6.87
N ALA A 212 5.54 22.74 -7.98
CA ALA A 212 4.85 22.63 -9.27
C ALA A 212 4.96 21.21 -9.84
N LEU A 213 6.17 20.63 -9.84
CA LEU A 213 6.39 19.24 -10.27
C LEU A 213 5.60 18.28 -9.38
N ARG A 214 5.66 18.45 -8.06
CA ARG A 214 4.92 17.60 -7.12
C ARG A 214 3.41 17.63 -7.39
N THR A 215 2.83 18.81 -7.57
CA THR A 215 1.40 18.96 -7.86
C THR A 215 1.04 18.31 -9.19
N SER A 216 1.84 18.50 -10.23
CA SER A 216 1.63 17.86 -11.53
C SER A 216 1.65 16.33 -11.41
N LEU A 217 2.58 15.76 -10.66
CA LEU A 217 2.63 14.31 -10.41
C LEU A 217 1.38 13.81 -9.68
N GLU A 218 0.89 14.54 -8.68
CA GLU A 218 -0.32 14.19 -7.93
C GLU A 218 -1.58 14.18 -8.80
N GLU A 219 -1.74 15.23 -9.62
CA GLU A 219 -2.88 15.35 -10.53
C GLU A 219 -2.87 14.25 -11.59
N ASN A 220 -1.72 13.99 -12.20
CA ASN A 220 -1.56 12.97 -13.22
C ASN A 220 -1.66 11.55 -12.64
N ALA A 221 -1.18 11.30 -11.43
CA ALA A 221 -1.38 10.02 -10.72
C ALA A 221 -2.87 9.77 -10.46
N LYS A 222 -3.61 10.80 -10.04
CA LYS A 222 -5.06 10.71 -9.84
C LYS A 222 -5.83 10.50 -11.13
N ALA A 223 -5.43 11.17 -12.22
CA ALA A 223 -6.01 10.99 -13.55
C ALA A 223 -5.78 9.56 -14.05
N TYR A 224 -4.54 9.06 -13.94
CA TYR A 224 -4.18 7.68 -14.28
C TYR A 224 -5.04 6.66 -13.52
N TYR A 225 -5.22 6.86 -12.21
CA TYR A 225 -6.07 5.99 -11.41
C TYR A 225 -7.50 5.94 -11.95
N ARG A 226 -8.10 7.10 -12.22
CA ARG A 226 -9.50 7.19 -12.68
C ARG A 226 -9.71 6.55 -14.03
N GLU A 227 -8.71 6.61 -14.90
CA GLU A 227 -8.81 6.14 -16.28
C GLU A 227 -8.51 4.64 -16.40
N TYR A 228 -7.50 4.13 -15.65
CA TYR A 228 -6.96 2.78 -15.91
C TYR A 228 -7.07 1.81 -14.73
N VAL A 229 -7.26 2.29 -13.50
CA VAL A 229 -7.15 1.46 -12.29
C VAL A 229 -8.44 1.40 -11.49
N ALA A 230 -9.24 2.47 -11.50
CA ALA A 230 -10.48 2.52 -10.74
C ALA A 230 -11.44 1.40 -11.17
N PRO A 231 -12.06 0.67 -10.21
CA PRO A 231 -13.09 -0.29 -10.56
C PRO A 231 -14.22 0.40 -11.33
N GLU A 232 -14.74 -0.26 -12.35
CA GLU A 232 -15.95 0.23 -13.03
C GLU A 232 -17.09 0.39 -12.02
N LYS A 233 -17.78 1.51 -12.08
CA LYS A 233 -18.92 1.83 -11.22
C LYS A 233 -20.19 1.14 -11.70
#